data_0b6559d7c6675262ca1d634038239104
#
_entry.id   0b6559d7c6675262ca1d634038239104
#
_cell.length_a   1.000
_cell.length_b   1.000
_cell.length_c   1.000
_cell.angle_alpha   90.00
_cell.angle_beta   90.00
_cell.angle_gamma   90.00
#
_symmetry.space_group_name_H-M   'P 1'
#
loop_
_entity.id
_entity.type
_entity.pdbx_description
1 polymer ?
#
loop_
_entity_poly.entity_id
_entity_poly.type
_entity_poly.pdbx_seq_one_letter_code
_entity_poly.pdbx_strand_id
1 'polypeptide(L)'
;VLVRVEPGHAQEEVAESIRRWKRLTVYTRSQMEEILVGKLIATSARQIFMFLVILSIVSSAIVAFIIYTLTLGKIREIAVLKLIGTKNRTIVGLIMQQSIALGLIGFVVGKISATLLMAPIFPKYVLLQPLDSVMGFIAVVMICVLSSIIAIRAALRVDPAEAIGG
;
A
#
# COMPACT_ATOMS: atom_id res chain seq x y z
N VAL A 1 -40.89 -1.50 7.80
CA VAL A 1 -41.92 -2.57 7.71
C VAL A 1 -41.44 -3.55 6.65
N LEU A 2 -41.40 -4.84 7.00
CA LEU A 2 -41.08 -5.94 6.09
C LEU A 2 -42.41 -6.48 5.52
N VAL A 3 -42.50 -6.49 4.18
CA VAL A 3 -43.65 -7.09 3.47
C VAL A 3 -43.18 -8.40 2.85
N ARG A 4 -43.87 -9.48 3.14
CA ARG A 4 -43.61 -10.78 2.55
C ARG A 4 -44.54 -10.95 1.34
N VAL A 5 -43.97 -11.17 0.18
CA VAL A 5 -44.73 -11.40 -1.06
C VAL A 5 -45.14 -12.86 -1.14
N GLU A 6 -46.41 -13.15 -1.46
CA GLU A 6 -46.90 -14.52 -1.66
C GLU A 6 -46.27 -15.15 -2.91
N PRO A 7 -46.07 -16.47 -2.88
CA PRO A 7 -45.52 -17.20 -4.03
C PRO A 7 -46.47 -17.08 -5.23
N GLY A 8 -45.97 -16.48 -6.32
CA GLY A 8 -46.71 -16.28 -7.56
C GLY A 8 -46.70 -14.86 -8.11
N HIS A 9 -46.24 -13.87 -7.34
CA HIS A 9 -46.11 -12.51 -7.79
C HIS A 9 -44.65 -12.09 -7.89
N ALA A 10 -44.27 -11.38 -8.94
CA ALA A 10 -42.93 -10.85 -9.10
C ALA A 10 -42.68 -9.76 -8.05
N GLN A 11 -41.58 -9.87 -7.29
CA GLN A 11 -41.23 -8.91 -6.24
C GLN A 11 -41.13 -7.47 -6.75
N GLU A 12 -40.75 -7.30 -8.01
CA GLU A 12 -40.63 -6.00 -8.69
C GLU A 12 -41.99 -5.34 -8.97
N GLU A 13 -43.01 -6.12 -9.38
CA GLU A 13 -44.35 -5.59 -9.63
C GLU A 13 -45.02 -5.10 -8.36
N VAL A 14 -44.83 -5.85 -7.26
CA VAL A 14 -45.36 -5.45 -5.94
C VAL A 14 -44.63 -4.20 -5.42
N ALA A 15 -43.32 -4.13 -5.63
CA ALA A 15 -42.53 -2.96 -5.25
C ALA A 15 -42.94 -1.69 -6.02
N GLU A 16 -43.24 -1.82 -7.33
CA GLU A 16 -43.73 -0.71 -8.13
C GLU A 16 -45.16 -0.27 -7.74
N SER A 17 -46.03 -1.20 -7.40
CA SER A 17 -47.38 -0.86 -6.96
C SER A 17 -47.36 -0.07 -5.64
N ILE A 18 -46.49 -0.41 -4.70
CA ILE A 18 -46.34 0.28 -3.44
C ILE A 18 -45.59 1.60 -3.61
N ARG A 19 -44.67 1.72 -4.57
CA ARG A 19 -44.00 3.00 -4.94
C ARG A 19 -44.95 4.07 -5.41
N ARG A 20 -46.07 3.70 -5.97
CA ARG A 20 -47.14 4.64 -6.37
C ARG A 20 -47.86 5.30 -5.19
N TRP A 21 -47.71 4.73 -3.98
CA TRP A 21 -48.25 5.33 -2.76
C TRP A 21 -47.35 6.47 -2.31
N LYS A 22 -47.84 7.68 -2.38
CA LYS A 22 -47.11 8.90 -2.00
C LYS A 22 -46.56 8.77 -0.58
N ARG A 23 -45.24 8.88 -0.41
CA ARG A 23 -44.45 8.88 0.82
C ARG A 23 -43.83 7.53 1.28
N LEU A 24 -43.84 6.47 0.48
CA LEU A 24 -43.18 5.25 0.84
C LEU A 24 -42.05 4.96 -0.16
N THR A 25 -40.84 4.73 0.36
CA THR A 25 -39.72 4.26 -0.42
C THR A 25 -39.61 2.75 -0.21
N VAL A 26 -39.79 1.99 -1.28
CA VAL A 26 -39.75 0.53 -1.24
C VAL A 26 -38.47 0.06 -1.89
N TYR A 27 -37.72 -0.75 -1.18
CA TYR A 27 -36.54 -1.41 -1.68
C TYR A 27 -36.81 -2.90 -1.77
N THR A 28 -36.48 -3.51 -2.89
CA THR A 28 -36.43 -4.97 -3.01
C THR A 28 -35.26 -5.51 -2.19
N ARG A 29 -35.30 -6.79 -1.84
CA ARG A 29 -34.23 -7.41 -1.05
C ARG A 29 -32.85 -7.25 -1.71
N SER A 30 -32.79 -7.45 -3.04
CA SER A 30 -31.57 -7.26 -3.81
C SER A 30 -31.04 -5.82 -3.77
N GLN A 31 -31.92 -4.84 -3.92
CA GLN A 31 -31.57 -3.41 -3.83
C GLN A 31 -31.11 -3.02 -2.42
N MET A 32 -31.75 -3.58 -1.38
CA MET A 32 -31.33 -3.32 -0.01
C MET A 32 -29.97 -3.95 0.30
N GLU A 33 -29.73 -5.18 -0.16
CA GLU A 33 -28.42 -5.83 -0.04
C GLU A 33 -27.34 -5.04 -0.78
N GLU A 34 -27.61 -4.56 -1.98
CA GLU A 34 -26.68 -3.75 -2.76
C GLU A 34 -26.36 -2.40 -2.07
N ILE A 35 -27.36 -1.72 -1.54
CA ILE A 35 -27.18 -0.44 -0.82
C ILE A 35 -26.41 -0.66 0.49
N LEU A 36 -26.76 -1.69 1.26
CA LEU A 36 -26.11 -2.00 2.53
C LEU A 36 -24.66 -2.44 2.32
N VAL A 37 -24.45 -3.37 1.40
CA VAL A 37 -23.12 -3.87 1.05
C VAL A 37 -22.27 -2.75 0.45
N GLY A 38 -22.81 -1.95 -0.48
CA GLY A 38 -22.11 -0.82 -1.07
C GLY A 38 -21.72 0.24 -0.04
N LYS A 39 -22.62 0.60 0.88
CA LYS A 39 -22.34 1.59 1.94
C LYS A 39 -21.34 1.07 2.98
N LEU A 40 -21.48 -0.18 3.41
CA LEU A 40 -20.56 -0.80 4.37
C LEU A 40 -19.17 -0.98 3.76
N ILE A 41 -19.10 -1.48 2.51
CA ILE A 41 -17.84 -1.66 1.81
C ILE A 41 -17.16 -0.31 1.56
N ALA A 42 -17.87 0.71 1.11
CA ALA A 42 -17.29 2.02 0.85
C ALA A 42 -16.73 2.67 2.12
N THR A 43 -17.44 2.53 3.26
CA THR A 43 -16.97 3.06 4.55
C THR A 43 -15.74 2.33 5.04
N SER A 44 -15.78 0.98 5.01
CA SER A 44 -14.64 0.14 5.42
C SER A 44 -13.43 0.33 4.50
N ALA A 45 -13.64 0.42 3.19
CA ALA A 45 -12.57 0.65 2.22
C ALA A 45 -11.88 2.01 2.46
N ARG A 46 -12.62 3.07 2.76
CA ARG A 46 -12.05 4.37 3.11
C ARG A 46 -11.20 4.30 4.37
N GLN A 47 -11.66 3.60 5.40
CA GLN A 47 -10.92 3.42 6.65
C GLN A 47 -9.64 2.62 6.43
N ILE A 48 -9.72 1.51 5.71
CA ILE A 48 -8.56 0.67 5.35
C ILE A 48 -7.57 1.49 4.52
N PHE A 49 -8.02 2.27 3.54
CA PHE A 49 -7.16 3.13 2.73
C PHE A 49 -6.42 4.16 3.60
N MET A 50 -7.09 4.78 4.56
CA MET A 50 -6.46 5.73 5.48
C MET A 50 -5.35 5.06 6.32
N PHE A 51 -5.61 3.85 6.83
CA PHE A 51 -4.58 3.07 7.53
C PHE A 51 -3.40 2.71 6.63
N LEU A 52 -3.66 2.30 5.39
CA LEU A 52 -2.60 2.00 4.42
C LEU A 52 -1.73 3.22 4.12
N VAL A 53 -2.31 4.41 3.98
CA VAL A 53 -1.56 5.65 3.77
C VAL A 53 -0.66 5.97 4.96
N ILE A 54 -1.19 5.91 6.19
CA ILE A 54 -0.41 6.15 7.41
C ILE A 54 0.72 5.12 7.52
N LEU A 55 0.42 3.83 7.33
CA LEU A 55 1.41 2.77 7.39
C LEU A 55 2.49 2.95 6.32
N SER A 56 2.12 3.39 5.13
CA SER A 56 3.04 3.68 4.02
C SER A 56 4.00 4.82 4.37
N ILE A 57 3.50 5.89 4.99
CA ILE A 57 4.34 7.03 5.44
C ILE A 57 5.32 6.57 6.51
N VAL A 58 4.87 5.84 7.52
CA VAL A 58 5.73 5.34 8.60
C VAL A 58 6.78 4.38 8.04
N SER A 59 6.38 3.44 7.17
CA SER A 59 7.31 2.51 6.53
C SER A 59 8.36 3.25 5.69
N SER A 60 7.95 4.28 4.94
CA SER A 60 8.87 5.09 4.15
C SER A 60 9.90 5.81 5.03
N ALA A 61 9.48 6.34 6.18
CA ALA A 61 10.38 6.99 7.13
C ALA A 61 11.39 6.00 7.73
N ILE A 62 10.93 4.80 8.10
CA ILE A 62 11.82 3.75 8.63
C ILE A 62 12.84 3.30 7.57
N VAL A 63 12.41 3.04 6.34
CA VAL A 63 13.30 2.66 5.24
C VAL A 63 14.32 3.76 4.96
N ALA A 64 13.88 5.03 4.91
CA ALA A 64 14.77 6.17 4.73
C ALA A 64 15.82 6.26 5.85
N PHE A 65 15.42 6.04 7.11
CA PHE A 65 16.32 6.05 8.26
C PHE A 65 17.33 4.90 8.21
N ILE A 66 16.90 3.69 7.83
CA ILE A 66 17.82 2.54 7.68
C ILE A 66 18.85 2.81 6.58
N ILE A 67 18.41 3.29 5.41
CA ILE A 67 19.33 3.59 4.31
C ILE A 67 20.29 4.72 4.71
N TYR A 68 19.81 5.72 5.41
CA TYR A 68 20.64 6.81 5.92
C TYR A 68 21.74 6.30 6.87
N THR A 69 21.38 5.49 7.89
CA THR A 69 22.34 4.91 8.84
C THR A 69 23.36 3.99 8.18
N LEU A 70 22.93 3.14 7.24
CA LEU A 70 23.82 2.30 6.47
C LEU A 70 24.79 3.12 5.60
N THR A 71 24.31 4.22 5.03
CA THR A 71 25.12 5.12 4.21
C THR A 71 26.14 5.86 5.08
N LEU A 72 25.74 6.31 6.27
CA LEU A 72 26.66 6.93 7.23
C LEU A 72 27.78 5.99 7.65
N GLY A 73 27.49 4.72 7.89
CA GLY A 73 28.49 3.71 8.19
C GLY A 73 29.52 3.48 7.08
N LYS A 74 29.17 3.85 5.83
CA LYS A 74 30.03 3.71 4.63
C LYS A 74 30.61 5.04 4.13
N ILE A 75 30.43 6.13 4.88
CA ILE A 75 30.90 7.46 4.44
C ILE A 75 32.38 7.47 4.13
N ARG A 76 33.19 6.80 4.93
CA ARG A 76 34.65 6.73 4.70
C ARG A 76 35.00 6.02 3.40
N GLU A 77 34.32 4.93 3.09
CA GLU A 77 34.48 4.20 1.83
C GLU A 77 34.02 5.07 0.64
N ILE A 78 32.90 5.78 0.78
CA ILE A 78 32.35 6.69 -0.23
C ILE A 78 33.30 7.87 -0.45
N ALA A 79 33.89 8.43 0.62
CA ALA A 79 34.86 9.51 0.54
C ALA A 79 36.13 9.07 -0.25
N VAL A 80 36.66 7.88 0.03
CA VAL A 80 37.77 7.30 -0.71
C VAL A 80 37.43 7.10 -2.19
N LEU A 81 36.25 6.55 -2.48
CA LEU A 81 35.79 6.41 -3.85
C LEU A 81 35.70 7.75 -4.59
N LYS A 82 35.27 8.79 -3.90
CA LYS A 82 35.14 10.15 -4.46
C LYS A 82 36.50 10.80 -4.71
N LEU A 83 37.48 10.52 -3.85
CA LEU A 83 38.88 10.96 -4.05
C LEU A 83 39.54 10.29 -5.28
N ILE A 84 39.20 9.03 -5.56
CA ILE A 84 39.67 8.30 -6.75
C ILE A 84 38.94 8.78 -8.04
N GLY A 85 37.96 9.68 -7.92
CA GLY A 85 37.27 10.28 -9.07
C GLY A 85 35.95 9.61 -9.45
N THR A 86 35.37 8.80 -8.55
CA THR A 86 34.07 8.16 -8.81
C THR A 86 32.96 9.22 -8.95
N LYS A 87 32.18 9.08 -10.02
CA LYS A 87 31.09 10.02 -10.32
C LYS A 87 29.95 9.87 -9.29
N ASN A 88 29.35 10.98 -8.87
CA ASN A 88 28.19 10.97 -7.95
C ASN A 88 27.05 10.07 -8.43
N ARG A 89 26.88 9.86 -9.73
CA ARG A 89 25.90 8.94 -10.31
C ARG A 89 26.10 7.48 -9.87
N THR A 90 27.33 7.06 -9.69
CA THR A 90 27.64 5.68 -9.23
C THR A 90 27.21 5.50 -7.78
N ILE A 91 27.46 6.47 -6.92
CA ILE A 91 27.05 6.46 -5.50
C ILE A 91 25.53 6.45 -5.40
N VAL A 92 24.85 7.31 -6.16
CA VAL A 92 23.39 7.33 -6.25
C VAL A 92 22.84 5.97 -6.72
N GLY A 93 23.46 5.37 -7.73
CA GLY A 93 23.09 4.06 -8.25
C GLY A 93 23.19 2.95 -7.19
N LEU A 94 24.26 2.92 -6.40
CA LEU A 94 24.44 1.97 -5.31
C LEU A 94 23.36 2.08 -4.24
N ILE A 95 23.04 3.30 -3.80
CA ILE A 95 22.01 3.56 -2.80
C ILE A 95 20.62 3.14 -3.34
N MET A 96 20.34 3.48 -4.61
CA MET A 96 19.08 3.13 -5.26
C MET A 96 18.94 1.60 -5.39
N GLN A 97 19.99 0.91 -5.83
CA GLN A 97 20.01 -0.54 -5.95
C GLN A 97 19.77 -1.22 -4.58
N GLN A 98 20.41 -0.73 -3.53
CA GLN A 98 20.23 -1.24 -2.17
C GLN A 98 18.77 -1.07 -1.69
N SER A 99 18.16 0.09 -1.93
CA SER A 99 16.79 0.37 -1.56
C SER A 99 15.80 -0.53 -2.30
N ILE A 100 15.98 -0.70 -3.60
CA ILE A 100 15.12 -1.56 -4.43
C ILE A 100 15.26 -3.02 -4.00
N ALA A 101 16.49 -3.49 -3.75
CA ALA A 101 16.73 -4.84 -3.27
C ALA A 101 16.02 -5.10 -1.92
N LEU A 102 16.12 -4.16 -0.97
CA LEU A 102 15.43 -4.24 0.32
C LEU A 102 13.91 -4.28 0.15
N GLY A 103 13.37 -3.42 -0.71
CA GLY A 103 11.95 -3.38 -1.02
C GLY A 103 11.45 -4.67 -1.69
N LEU A 104 12.23 -5.24 -2.61
CA LEU A 104 11.89 -6.50 -3.28
C LEU A 104 11.84 -7.66 -2.28
N ILE A 105 12.86 -7.78 -1.44
CA ILE A 105 12.91 -8.81 -0.39
C ILE A 105 11.73 -8.64 0.57
N GLY A 106 11.47 -7.41 1.03
CA GLY A 106 10.34 -7.11 1.91
C GLY A 106 8.99 -7.45 1.28
N PHE A 107 8.81 -7.14 -0.01
CA PHE A 107 7.59 -7.48 -0.74
C PHE A 107 7.39 -9.00 -0.86
N VAL A 108 8.45 -9.74 -1.21
CA VAL A 108 8.39 -11.20 -1.34
C VAL A 108 8.06 -11.85 0.00
N VAL A 109 8.77 -11.46 1.07
CA VAL A 109 8.52 -11.97 2.42
C VAL A 109 7.11 -11.62 2.89
N GLY A 110 6.68 -10.37 2.69
CA GLY A 110 5.34 -9.93 3.03
C GLY A 110 4.25 -10.70 2.29
N LYS A 111 4.44 -10.93 0.99
CA LYS A 111 3.49 -11.70 0.17
C LYS A 111 3.42 -13.17 0.60
N ILE A 112 4.57 -13.81 0.84
CA ILE A 112 4.62 -15.19 1.33
C ILE A 112 3.94 -15.28 2.71
N SER A 113 4.25 -14.37 3.62
CA SER A 113 3.64 -14.35 4.95
C SER A 113 2.13 -14.14 4.87
N ALA A 114 1.66 -13.22 4.03
CA ALA A 114 0.24 -12.98 3.83
C ALA A 114 -0.49 -14.21 3.27
N THR A 115 0.08 -14.88 2.28
CA THR A 115 -0.52 -16.12 1.71
C THR A 115 -0.52 -17.27 2.70
N LEU A 116 0.55 -17.47 3.47
CA LEU A 116 0.67 -18.54 4.45
C LEU A 116 -0.26 -18.35 5.66
N LEU A 117 -0.39 -17.11 6.16
CA LEU A 117 -1.24 -16.83 7.32
C LEU A 117 -2.74 -16.75 6.95
N MET A 118 -3.06 -16.24 5.75
CA MET A 118 -4.45 -16.06 5.34
C MET A 118 -5.11 -17.36 4.86
N ALA A 119 -4.36 -18.27 4.24
CA ALA A 119 -4.88 -19.52 3.73
C ALA A 119 -5.59 -20.42 4.78
N PRO A 120 -5.07 -20.62 6.01
CA PRO A 120 -5.75 -21.43 7.02
C PRO A 120 -6.87 -20.70 7.76
N ILE A 121 -6.82 -19.35 7.85
CA ILE A 121 -7.74 -18.56 8.67
C ILE A 121 -8.99 -18.15 7.87
N PHE A 122 -8.84 -17.85 6.57
CA PHE A 122 -9.93 -17.37 5.72
C PHE A 122 -9.99 -18.08 4.37
N PRO A 123 -10.32 -19.40 4.33
CA PRO A 123 -10.21 -20.20 3.10
C PRO A 123 -11.17 -19.81 1.97
N LYS A 124 -12.16 -18.95 2.20
CA LYS A 124 -13.22 -18.64 1.21
C LYS A 124 -13.39 -17.15 0.83
N TYR A 125 -12.77 -16.22 1.56
CA TYR A 125 -13.10 -14.78 1.42
C TYR A 125 -11.97 -13.89 0.92
N VAL A 126 -10.75 -14.37 0.84
CA VAL A 126 -9.61 -13.58 0.37
C VAL A 126 -9.15 -14.08 -0.99
N LEU A 127 -9.82 -13.61 -2.03
CA LEU A 127 -9.32 -13.72 -3.40
C LEU A 127 -8.23 -12.65 -3.57
N LEU A 128 -6.98 -13.03 -3.35
CA LEU A 128 -5.84 -12.22 -3.75
C LEU A 128 -5.84 -12.12 -5.29
N GLN A 129 -6.48 -11.09 -5.81
CA GLN A 129 -6.48 -10.83 -7.24
C GLN A 129 -5.04 -10.50 -7.66
N PRO A 130 -4.60 -11.01 -8.82
CA PRO A 130 -3.26 -10.70 -9.34
C PRO A 130 -3.05 -9.19 -9.52
N LEU A 131 -4.11 -8.44 -9.78
CA LEU A 131 -4.09 -6.98 -9.88
C LEU A 131 -3.68 -6.30 -8.58
N ASP A 132 -4.18 -6.78 -7.43
CA ASP A 132 -3.83 -6.23 -6.10
C ASP A 132 -2.35 -6.44 -5.79
N SER A 133 -1.81 -7.59 -6.20
CA SER A 133 -0.38 -7.89 -6.04
C SER A 133 0.49 -6.95 -6.88
N VAL A 134 0.07 -6.62 -8.10
CA VAL A 134 0.79 -5.69 -8.97
C VAL A 134 0.71 -4.27 -8.40
N MET A 135 -0.45 -3.83 -7.96
CA MET A 135 -0.59 -2.51 -7.31
C MET A 135 0.24 -2.40 -6.04
N GLY A 136 0.25 -3.45 -5.21
CA GLY A 136 1.09 -3.52 -4.01
C GLY A 136 2.59 -3.45 -4.35
N PHE A 137 3.03 -4.15 -5.39
CA PHE A 137 4.40 -4.08 -5.87
C PHE A 137 4.79 -2.68 -6.32
N ILE A 138 3.94 -2.02 -7.12
CA ILE A 138 4.17 -0.64 -7.58
C ILE A 138 4.25 0.31 -6.37
N ALA A 139 3.37 0.16 -5.39
CA ALA A 139 3.40 0.98 -4.17
C ALA A 139 4.71 0.81 -3.40
N VAL A 140 5.21 -0.42 -3.22
CA VAL A 140 6.50 -0.69 -2.56
C VAL A 140 7.66 -0.05 -3.32
N VAL A 141 7.70 -0.20 -4.65
CA VAL A 141 8.74 0.42 -5.48
C VAL A 141 8.72 1.95 -5.34
N MET A 142 7.54 2.56 -5.38
CA MET A 142 7.37 4.00 -5.18
C MET A 142 7.90 4.46 -3.82
N ILE A 143 7.56 3.75 -2.75
CA ILE A 143 8.04 4.03 -1.39
C ILE A 143 9.57 3.95 -1.34
N CYS A 144 10.17 2.90 -1.93
CA CYS A 144 11.62 2.72 -1.96
C CYS A 144 12.32 3.84 -2.73
N VAL A 145 11.78 4.25 -3.86
CA VAL A 145 12.34 5.37 -4.65
C VAL A 145 12.26 6.68 -3.87
N LEU A 146 11.12 7.00 -3.27
CA LEU A 146 10.95 8.21 -2.47
C LEU A 146 11.89 8.23 -1.25
N SER A 147 12.00 7.11 -0.53
CA SER A 147 12.90 6.97 0.62
C SER A 147 14.36 7.12 0.21
N SER A 148 14.76 6.55 -0.96
CA SER A 148 16.11 6.69 -1.50
C SER A 148 16.47 8.13 -1.84
N ILE A 149 15.54 8.91 -2.38
CA ILE A 149 15.80 10.32 -2.71
C ILE A 149 16.15 11.12 -1.44
N ILE A 150 15.45 10.86 -0.34
CA ILE A 150 15.71 11.49 0.95
C ILE A 150 17.10 11.09 1.46
N ALA A 151 17.43 9.81 1.44
CA ALA A 151 18.71 9.29 1.89
C ALA A 151 19.88 9.79 1.03
N ILE A 152 19.71 9.84 -0.30
CA ILE A 152 20.70 10.35 -1.24
C ILE A 152 20.99 11.84 -0.99
N ARG A 153 19.94 12.64 -0.79
CA ARG A 153 20.11 14.07 -0.47
C ARG A 153 20.90 14.28 0.81
N ALA A 154 20.64 13.45 1.82
CA ALA A 154 21.38 13.50 3.09
C ALA A 154 22.84 13.07 2.89
N ALA A 155 23.09 11.96 2.18
CA ALA A 155 24.44 11.45 1.93
C ALA A 155 25.32 12.39 1.08
N LEU A 156 24.72 13.07 0.09
CA LEU A 156 25.47 13.99 -0.78
C LEU A 156 25.80 15.32 -0.09
N ARG A 157 25.11 15.69 1.00
CA ARG A 157 25.38 16.89 1.78
C ARG A 157 26.57 16.76 2.74
N VAL A 158 27.03 15.55 2.99
CA VAL A 158 28.19 15.30 3.85
C VAL A 158 29.46 15.69 3.11
N ASP A 159 30.22 16.61 3.71
CA ASP A 159 31.50 17.04 3.17
C ASP A 159 32.57 15.95 3.39
N PRO A 160 33.24 15.47 2.33
CA PRO A 160 34.29 14.44 2.48
C PRO A 160 35.43 14.86 3.39
N ALA A 161 35.69 16.16 3.53
CA ALA A 161 36.77 16.71 4.35
C ALA A 161 36.49 16.53 5.85
N GLU A 162 35.24 16.68 6.29
CA GLU A 162 34.84 16.42 7.68
C GLU A 162 34.84 14.93 8.03
N ALA A 163 34.56 14.07 7.07
CA ALA A 163 34.49 12.62 7.30
C ALA A 163 35.87 11.94 7.49
N ILE A 164 36.97 12.61 7.11
CA ILE A 164 38.33 12.09 7.19
C ILE A 164 39.15 12.77 8.32
N GLY A 165 38.73 13.95 8.75
CA GLY A 165 39.46 14.79 9.74
C GLY A 165 38.95 14.72 11.18
N GLY A 166 37.92 13.92 11.48
CA GLY A 166 37.38 13.71 12.83
C GLY A 166 37.82 12.39 13.46
#